data_9a43f7cdb17804d5225ddebffdd5a70a
#
_entry.id   9a43f7cdb17804d5225ddebffdd5a70a
#
_cell.length_a   1.000
_cell.length_b   1.000
_cell.length_c   1.000
_cell.angle_alpha   90.00
_cell.angle_beta   90.00
_cell.angle_gamma   90.00
#
_symmetry.space_group_name_H-M   'P 1'
#
loop_
_entity.id
_entity.type
_entity.pdbx_description
1 polymer ?
#
loop_
_entity_poly.entity_id
_entity_poly.type
_entity_poly.pdbx_seq_one_letter_code
_entity_poly.pdbx_strand_id
1 'polypeptide(L)'
;MFAKYSFNFSLVIFLMVSSADAEIDSKDTLLNALNSVNADILFLRHALAPGFGDPDNFDLKNCDTQRNLDIKGRSQASKIGEELRLRNIKFTEILSSQWCRCKETANLLDLGKWKEFAGLNSFFQNYANKEETMALLNHKFKVLNKGLTLMITHQVVIREVTGKVVSSGGMAAFNSKTGQSVIFQLSN
;
A
#
# COMPACT_ATOMS: atom_id res chain seq x y z
N MET A 1 65.71 9.39 -46.35
CA MET A 1 65.18 10.00 -45.13
C MET A 1 63.69 9.52 -45.06
N PHE A 2 63.43 8.39 -44.39
CA PHE A 2 62.08 7.81 -44.33
C PHE A 2 61.53 8.00 -42.90
N ALA A 3 60.48 8.78 -42.75
CA ALA A 3 59.78 8.98 -41.52
C ALA A 3 58.81 7.83 -41.24
N LYS A 4 58.98 7.08 -40.12
CA LYS A 4 58.07 6.07 -39.66
C LYS A 4 56.96 6.71 -38.82
N TYR A 5 55.74 6.70 -39.29
CA TYR A 5 54.55 7.01 -38.50
C TYR A 5 54.11 5.79 -37.68
N SER A 6 54.19 5.92 -36.36
CA SER A 6 53.66 4.94 -35.42
C SER A 6 52.18 5.26 -35.15
N PHE A 7 51.26 4.35 -35.51
CA PHE A 7 49.83 4.48 -35.26
C PHE A 7 49.51 3.81 -33.93
N ASN A 8 49.26 4.64 -32.92
CA ASN A 8 48.79 4.13 -31.62
C ASN A 8 47.27 3.83 -31.68
N PHE A 9 46.93 2.57 -31.65
CA PHE A 9 45.55 2.11 -31.56
C PHE A 9 45.12 2.13 -30.08
N SER A 10 44.35 3.14 -29.67
CA SER A 10 43.82 3.23 -28.32
C SER A 10 42.56 2.40 -28.24
N LEU A 11 42.62 1.25 -27.53
CA LEU A 11 41.50 0.36 -27.30
C LEU A 11 40.60 0.98 -26.22
N VAL A 12 39.46 1.55 -26.62
CA VAL A 12 38.43 2.02 -25.69
C VAL A 12 37.61 0.82 -25.27
N ILE A 13 37.83 0.35 -24.05
CA ILE A 13 36.96 -0.70 -23.42
C ILE A 13 35.70 0.00 -22.93
N PHE A 14 34.59 -0.26 -23.62
CA PHE A 14 33.23 0.15 -23.19
C PHE A 14 32.77 -0.81 -22.10
N LEU A 15 32.87 -0.41 -20.85
CA LEU A 15 32.27 -1.13 -19.74
C LEU A 15 30.75 -1.00 -19.84
N MET A 16 30.10 -2.09 -20.28
CA MET A 16 28.66 -2.26 -20.14
C MET A 16 28.32 -2.40 -18.66
N VAL A 17 27.91 -1.32 -18.03
CA VAL A 17 27.32 -1.38 -16.68
C VAL A 17 25.92 -1.99 -16.84
N SER A 18 25.77 -3.20 -16.34
CA SER A 18 24.52 -3.95 -16.36
C SER A 18 23.51 -3.28 -15.43
N SER A 19 22.31 -3.04 -15.93
CA SER A 19 21.17 -2.44 -15.23
C SER A 19 20.51 -3.40 -14.21
N ALA A 20 21.32 -4.02 -13.35
CA ALA A 20 20.84 -4.89 -12.27
C ALA A 20 20.39 -4.12 -11.01
N ASP A 21 20.65 -2.80 -10.94
CA ASP A 21 20.43 -2.00 -9.72
C ASP A 21 18.97 -1.61 -9.47
N ALA A 22 18.10 -1.67 -10.48
CA ALA A 22 16.70 -1.23 -10.32
C ALA A 22 15.79 -2.28 -9.64
N GLU A 23 16.15 -3.57 -9.68
CA GLU A 23 15.32 -4.66 -9.14
C GLU A 23 15.61 -4.94 -7.65
N ILE A 24 16.77 -4.54 -7.18
CA ILE A 24 17.19 -4.70 -5.76
C ILE A 24 16.47 -3.69 -4.87
N ASP A 25 16.21 -2.47 -5.34
CA ASP A 25 15.67 -1.35 -4.54
C ASP A 25 14.20 -1.55 -4.12
N SER A 26 13.35 -2.18 -4.94
CA SER A 26 11.93 -2.36 -4.59
C SER A 26 11.69 -3.46 -3.55
N LYS A 27 12.54 -4.50 -3.52
CA LYS A 27 12.42 -5.62 -2.56
C LYS A 27 12.78 -5.14 -1.14
N ASP A 28 13.75 -4.26 -1.03
CA ASP A 28 14.22 -3.72 0.24
C ASP A 28 13.28 -2.68 0.81
N THR A 29 12.56 -1.89 -0.02
CA THR A 29 11.71 -0.79 0.43
C THR A 29 10.61 -1.23 1.40
N LEU A 30 9.88 -2.32 1.11
CA LEU A 30 8.82 -2.83 2.00
C LEU A 30 9.39 -3.35 3.32
N LEU A 31 10.40 -4.24 3.25
CA LEU A 31 10.99 -4.83 4.45
C LEU A 31 11.70 -3.76 5.30
N ASN A 32 12.40 -2.83 4.67
CA ASN A 32 13.02 -1.70 5.35
C ASN A 32 11.99 -0.80 6.02
N ALA A 33 10.86 -0.50 5.36
CA ALA A 33 9.79 0.27 5.95
C ALA A 33 9.17 -0.44 7.17
N LEU A 34 8.89 -1.74 7.08
CA LEU A 34 8.34 -2.53 8.19
C LEU A 34 9.31 -2.59 9.37
N ASN A 35 10.59 -2.85 9.10
CA ASN A 35 11.63 -3.00 10.12
C ASN A 35 11.98 -1.66 10.79
N SER A 36 12.05 -0.56 10.03
CA SER A 36 12.49 0.75 10.53
C SER A 36 11.61 1.30 11.66
N VAL A 37 10.34 0.91 11.68
CA VAL A 37 9.39 1.30 12.73
C VAL A 37 8.95 0.11 13.59
N ASN A 38 9.49 -1.08 13.37
CA ASN A 38 9.02 -2.32 14.01
C ASN A 38 7.49 -2.43 13.89
N ALA A 39 6.99 -2.42 12.65
CA ALA A 39 5.57 -2.30 12.34
C ALA A 39 4.79 -3.54 12.80
N ASP A 40 3.66 -3.34 13.44
CA ASP A 40 2.63 -4.34 13.74
C ASP A 40 1.38 -4.17 12.86
N ILE A 41 1.30 -3.06 12.12
CA ILE A 41 0.25 -2.76 11.14
C ILE A 41 0.87 -2.33 9.81
N LEU A 42 0.33 -2.87 8.72
CA LEU A 42 0.50 -2.35 7.38
C LEU A 42 -0.83 -1.78 6.90
N PHE A 43 -0.95 -0.46 6.87
CA PHE A 43 -2.06 0.19 6.20
C PHE A 43 -1.86 0.15 4.69
N LEU A 44 -2.93 -0.16 3.97
CA LEU A 44 -3.02 -0.08 2.52
C LEU A 44 -4.21 0.81 2.16
N ARG A 45 -3.97 1.93 1.48
CA ARG A 45 -5.07 2.64 0.83
C ARG A 45 -5.61 1.78 -0.30
N HIS A 46 -6.94 1.65 -0.40
CA HIS A 46 -7.58 0.93 -1.51
C HIS A 46 -6.96 1.30 -2.86
N ALA A 47 -6.97 0.37 -3.80
CA ALA A 47 -6.44 0.56 -5.14
C ALA A 47 -7.20 1.68 -5.90
N LEU A 48 -6.73 2.04 -7.07
CA LEU A 48 -7.24 3.18 -7.84
C LEU A 48 -8.74 3.05 -8.09
N ALA A 49 -9.48 4.00 -7.55
CA ALA A 49 -10.89 4.25 -7.81
C ALA A 49 -10.99 5.69 -8.33
N PRO A 50 -11.22 5.92 -9.64
CA PRO A 50 -11.24 7.24 -10.24
C PRO A 50 -12.35 8.14 -9.67
N GLY A 51 -12.14 9.46 -9.71
CA GLY A 51 -13.08 10.45 -9.23
C GLY A 51 -12.82 10.92 -7.81
N PHE A 52 -13.74 11.70 -7.26
CA PHE A 52 -13.64 12.37 -5.97
C PHE A 52 -14.91 12.13 -5.16
N GLY A 53 -14.77 11.69 -3.92
CA GLY A 53 -15.90 11.38 -3.05
C GLY A 53 -16.67 10.13 -3.48
N ASP A 54 -17.81 9.92 -2.86
CA ASP A 54 -18.84 8.96 -3.27
C ASP A 54 -20.06 9.75 -3.77
N PRO A 55 -20.97 9.16 -4.58
CA PRO A 55 -22.21 9.84 -5.03
C PRO A 55 -23.13 10.24 -3.86
N ASP A 56 -23.99 11.22 -4.07
CA ASP A 56 -24.91 11.73 -3.04
C ASP A 56 -25.92 10.67 -2.56
N ASN A 57 -26.24 9.68 -3.40
CA ASN A 57 -27.12 8.56 -3.07
C ASN A 57 -26.35 7.38 -2.45
N PHE A 58 -25.20 7.63 -1.84
CA PHE A 58 -24.36 6.62 -1.24
C PHE A 58 -25.14 5.70 -0.27
N ASP A 59 -24.99 4.41 -0.49
CA ASP A 59 -25.41 3.33 0.42
C ASP A 59 -24.28 2.34 0.61
N LEU A 60 -23.88 2.12 1.85
CA LEU A 60 -22.80 1.19 2.22
C LEU A 60 -23.03 -0.25 1.74
N LYS A 61 -24.32 -0.64 1.62
CA LYS A 61 -24.73 -2.00 1.21
C LYS A 61 -24.87 -2.17 -0.30
N ASN A 62 -24.88 -1.08 -1.05
CA ASN A 62 -25.07 -1.10 -2.50
C ASN A 62 -23.83 -0.53 -3.22
N CYS A 63 -23.06 -1.41 -3.86
CA CYS A 63 -21.85 -1.00 -4.56
C CYS A 63 -22.12 -0.09 -5.78
N ASP A 64 -23.29 -0.13 -6.39
CA ASP A 64 -23.65 0.71 -7.54
C ASP A 64 -23.79 2.19 -7.14
N THR A 65 -23.96 2.47 -5.86
CA THR A 65 -24.02 3.84 -5.30
C THR A 65 -22.68 4.31 -4.77
N GLN A 66 -21.60 3.59 -5.03
CA GLN A 66 -20.26 3.91 -4.54
C GLN A 66 -19.29 4.17 -5.68
N ARG A 67 -18.24 4.93 -5.40
CA ARG A 67 -17.09 5.04 -6.27
C ARG A 67 -16.25 3.76 -6.14
N ASN A 68 -16.12 3.01 -7.24
CA ASN A 68 -15.49 1.70 -7.30
C ASN A 68 -14.16 1.70 -8.04
N LEU A 69 -13.43 0.59 -7.97
CA LEU A 69 -12.20 0.40 -8.74
C LEU A 69 -12.50 0.39 -10.24
N ASP A 70 -11.62 0.95 -11.04
CA ASP A 70 -11.59 0.76 -12.48
C ASP A 70 -10.69 -0.45 -12.86
N ILE A 71 -10.53 -0.69 -14.14
CA ILE A 71 -9.67 -1.77 -14.65
C ILE A 71 -8.21 -1.59 -14.18
N LYS A 72 -7.71 -0.36 -14.14
CA LYS A 72 -6.35 -0.07 -13.66
C LYS A 72 -6.23 -0.32 -12.16
N GLY A 73 -7.24 0.07 -11.39
CA GLY A 73 -7.28 -0.22 -9.96
C GLY A 73 -7.33 -1.70 -9.63
N ARG A 74 -8.10 -2.49 -10.38
CA ARG A 74 -8.12 -3.95 -10.25
C ARG A 74 -6.76 -4.57 -10.55
N SER A 75 -6.13 -4.17 -11.64
CA SER A 75 -4.77 -4.60 -11.98
C SER A 75 -3.75 -4.20 -10.90
N GLN A 76 -3.85 -2.96 -10.38
CA GLN A 76 -2.99 -2.49 -9.30
C GLN A 76 -3.14 -3.35 -8.04
N ALA A 77 -4.37 -3.67 -7.61
CA ALA A 77 -4.62 -4.50 -6.44
C ALA A 77 -4.00 -5.91 -6.61
N SER A 78 -4.20 -6.53 -7.77
CA SER A 78 -3.64 -7.87 -8.06
C SER A 78 -2.11 -7.87 -8.03
N LYS A 79 -1.45 -6.86 -8.63
CA LYS A 79 0.00 -6.71 -8.59
C LYS A 79 0.53 -6.50 -7.18
N ILE A 80 -0.14 -5.65 -6.37
CA ILE A 80 0.24 -5.45 -4.96
C ILE A 80 0.19 -6.79 -4.20
N GLY A 81 -0.84 -7.58 -4.40
CA GLY A 81 -0.97 -8.89 -3.77
C GLY A 81 0.14 -9.85 -4.20
N GLU A 82 0.48 -9.89 -5.49
CA GLU A 82 1.60 -10.66 -6.02
C GLU A 82 2.93 -10.26 -5.38
N GLU A 83 3.23 -8.96 -5.30
CA GLU A 83 4.42 -8.41 -4.69
C GLU A 83 4.54 -8.78 -3.20
N LEU A 84 3.44 -8.76 -2.46
CA LEU A 84 3.41 -9.15 -1.05
C LEU A 84 3.64 -10.67 -0.89
N ARG A 85 3.10 -11.50 -1.79
CA ARG A 85 3.34 -12.96 -1.81
C ARG A 85 4.78 -13.30 -2.16
N LEU A 86 5.35 -12.67 -3.20
CA LEU A 86 6.73 -12.89 -3.64
C LEU A 86 7.75 -12.56 -2.53
N ARG A 87 7.44 -11.58 -1.68
CA ARG A 87 8.25 -11.23 -0.51
C ARG A 87 7.96 -12.08 0.72
N ASN A 88 7.06 -13.05 0.58
CA ASN A 88 6.67 -13.96 1.66
C ASN A 88 6.16 -13.24 2.93
N ILE A 89 5.51 -12.06 2.77
CA ILE A 89 4.92 -11.33 3.88
C ILE A 89 3.74 -12.12 4.43
N LYS A 90 3.79 -12.39 5.73
CA LYS A 90 2.73 -13.11 6.44
C LYS A 90 1.92 -12.15 7.29
N PHE A 91 0.61 -12.20 7.13
CA PHE A 91 -0.32 -11.45 7.96
C PHE A 91 -1.03 -12.38 8.93
N THR A 92 -1.11 -11.97 10.18
CA THR A 92 -1.88 -12.70 11.22
C THR A 92 -3.36 -12.39 11.14
N GLU A 93 -3.70 -11.23 10.57
CA GLU A 93 -5.06 -10.80 10.32
C GLU A 93 -5.09 -9.83 9.13
N ILE A 94 -6.17 -9.90 8.34
CA ILE A 94 -6.43 -8.96 7.24
C ILE A 94 -7.81 -8.36 7.46
N LEU A 95 -7.86 -7.04 7.57
CA LEU A 95 -9.07 -6.25 7.80
C LEU A 95 -9.31 -5.29 6.65
N SER A 96 -10.56 -5.11 6.28
CA SER A 96 -10.99 -4.17 5.24
C SER A 96 -12.07 -3.24 5.74
N SER A 97 -12.02 -1.98 5.33
CA SER A 97 -13.19 -1.11 5.37
C SER A 97 -14.38 -1.76 4.66
N GLN A 98 -15.58 -1.41 5.07
CA GLN A 98 -16.83 -1.91 4.51
C GLN A 98 -17.16 -1.33 3.12
N TRP A 99 -16.42 -0.32 2.63
CA TRP A 99 -16.58 0.22 1.28
C TRP A 99 -16.22 -0.79 0.19
N CYS A 100 -17.01 -0.82 -0.87
CA CYS A 100 -16.85 -1.80 -1.95
C CYS A 100 -15.46 -1.77 -2.57
N ARG A 101 -14.84 -0.60 -2.81
CA ARG A 101 -13.47 -0.47 -3.31
C ARG A 101 -12.41 -1.07 -2.39
N CYS A 102 -12.63 -1.03 -1.06
CA CYS A 102 -11.71 -1.67 -0.11
C CYS A 102 -11.89 -3.18 -0.10
N LYS A 103 -13.13 -3.66 -0.10
CA LYS A 103 -13.47 -5.09 -0.18
C LYS A 103 -12.97 -5.71 -1.48
N GLU A 104 -13.17 -5.03 -2.62
CA GLU A 104 -12.67 -5.47 -3.91
C GLU A 104 -11.14 -5.48 -3.93
N THR A 105 -10.48 -4.46 -3.35
CA THR A 105 -9.02 -4.48 -3.17
C THR A 105 -8.59 -5.70 -2.35
N ALA A 106 -9.22 -5.97 -1.20
CA ALA A 106 -8.89 -7.11 -0.34
C ALA A 106 -9.02 -8.45 -1.07
N ASN A 107 -10.08 -8.62 -1.88
CA ASN A 107 -10.27 -9.82 -2.68
C ASN A 107 -9.15 -9.99 -3.73
N LEU A 108 -8.82 -8.92 -4.46
CA LEU A 108 -7.84 -8.96 -5.55
C LEU A 108 -6.39 -9.09 -5.06
N LEU A 109 -6.09 -8.71 -3.82
CA LEU A 109 -4.78 -8.99 -3.21
C LEU A 109 -4.52 -10.50 -3.10
N ASP A 110 -5.55 -11.32 -2.95
CA ASP A 110 -5.46 -12.80 -2.82
C ASP A 110 -4.41 -13.25 -1.77
N LEU A 111 -4.51 -12.65 -0.56
CA LEU A 111 -3.60 -12.92 0.57
C LEU A 111 -4.22 -13.82 1.65
N GLY A 112 -5.38 -14.38 1.37
CA GLY A 112 -6.11 -15.24 2.30
C GLY A 112 -7.41 -14.63 2.82
N LYS A 113 -7.94 -15.19 3.91
CA LYS A 113 -9.22 -14.74 4.48
C LYS A 113 -9.08 -13.37 5.12
N TRP A 114 -10.03 -12.50 4.85
CA TRP A 114 -10.12 -11.17 5.44
C TRP A 114 -11.52 -10.93 6.06
N LYS A 115 -11.66 -9.87 6.86
CA LYS A 115 -12.90 -9.48 7.54
C LYS A 115 -13.17 -8.00 7.34
N GLU A 116 -14.45 -7.63 7.28
CA GLU A 116 -14.88 -6.24 7.37
C GLU A 116 -14.65 -5.70 8.78
N PHE A 117 -14.24 -4.42 8.85
CA PHE A 117 -14.04 -3.72 10.11
C PHE A 117 -14.40 -2.24 9.97
N ALA A 118 -15.44 -1.81 10.70
CA ALA A 118 -15.96 -0.44 10.62
C ALA A 118 -14.96 0.63 11.06
N GLY A 119 -13.98 0.30 11.92
CA GLY A 119 -12.88 1.19 12.31
C GLY A 119 -11.93 1.57 11.16
N LEU A 120 -12.15 1.05 9.94
CA LEU A 120 -11.43 1.40 8.71
C LEU A 120 -12.28 2.18 7.71
N ASN A 121 -13.52 2.54 8.07
CA ASN A 121 -14.46 3.22 7.20
C ASN A 121 -14.06 4.66 6.91
N SER A 122 -14.46 5.16 5.71
CA SER A 122 -14.19 6.53 5.32
C SER A 122 -15.14 7.51 6.00
N PHE A 123 -14.60 8.43 6.76
CA PHE A 123 -15.34 9.58 7.27
C PHE A 123 -15.21 10.83 6.37
N PHE A 124 -14.70 10.66 5.15
CA PHE A 124 -14.69 11.73 4.15
C PHE A 124 -16.14 12.08 3.77
N GLN A 125 -16.46 13.36 3.69
CA GLN A 125 -17.81 13.87 3.44
C GLN A 125 -18.87 13.37 4.44
N ASN A 126 -18.46 12.96 5.64
CA ASN A 126 -19.33 12.51 6.74
C ASN A 126 -20.17 11.24 6.43
N TYR A 127 -19.76 10.40 5.47
CA TYR A 127 -20.45 9.12 5.20
C TYR A 127 -20.30 8.11 6.34
N ALA A 128 -19.24 8.22 7.14
CA ALA A 128 -19.13 7.57 8.44
C ALA A 128 -18.81 8.59 9.54
N ASN A 129 -19.18 8.27 10.77
CA ASN A 129 -18.81 9.09 11.93
C ASN A 129 -17.30 8.92 12.22
N LYS A 130 -16.56 10.05 12.26
CA LYS A 130 -15.11 10.05 12.48
C LYS A 130 -14.76 9.54 13.87
N GLU A 131 -15.45 10.05 14.89
CA GLU A 131 -15.17 9.75 16.31
C GLU A 131 -15.38 8.26 16.57
N GLU A 132 -16.47 7.68 16.06
CA GLU A 132 -16.78 6.26 16.18
C GLU A 132 -15.76 5.39 15.43
N THR A 133 -15.44 5.76 14.18
CA THR A 133 -14.44 5.05 13.37
C THR A 133 -13.09 5.01 14.09
N MET A 134 -12.64 6.14 14.61
CA MET A 134 -11.36 6.24 15.31
C MET A 134 -11.39 5.56 16.67
N ALA A 135 -12.50 5.58 17.40
CA ALA A 135 -12.65 4.86 18.66
C ALA A 135 -12.53 3.34 18.46
N LEU A 136 -13.19 2.79 17.43
CA LEU A 136 -13.08 1.39 17.05
C LEU A 136 -11.65 1.02 16.65
N LEU A 137 -10.99 1.84 15.83
CA LEU A 137 -9.62 1.60 15.38
C LEU A 137 -8.64 1.66 16.56
N ASN A 138 -8.74 2.65 17.43
CA ASN A 138 -7.90 2.79 18.60
C ASN A 138 -8.11 1.62 19.60
N HIS A 139 -9.34 1.11 19.72
CA HIS A 139 -9.59 -0.10 20.48
C HIS A 139 -8.88 -1.31 19.85
N LYS A 140 -8.96 -1.46 18.52
CA LYS A 140 -8.28 -2.54 17.80
C LYS A 140 -6.77 -2.53 18.00
N PHE A 141 -6.13 -1.36 18.05
CA PHE A 141 -4.68 -1.24 18.32
C PHE A 141 -4.27 -1.84 19.68
N LYS A 142 -5.15 -1.81 20.66
CA LYS A 142 -4.90 -2.36 22.00
C LYS A 142 -5.01 -3.89 22.08
N VAL A 143 -5.69 -4.50 21.10
CA VAL A 143 -6.01 -5.96 21.09
C VAL A 143 -5.47 -6.67 19.85
N LEU A 144 -4.41 -6.13 19.24
CA LEU A 144 -3.75 -6.77 18.10
C LEU A 144 -3.11 -8.11 18.51
N ASN A 145 -3.22 -9.09 17.62
CA ASN A 145 -2.44 -10.32 17.73
C ASN A 145 -0.95 -10.04 17.47
N LYS A 146 -0.07 -10.93 17.97
CA LYS A 146 1.35 -10.86 17.61
C LYS A 146 1.50 -11.05 16.10
N GLY A 147 2.37 -10.25 15.48
CA GLY A 147 2.68 -10.26 14.05
C GLY A 147 2.09 -9.07 13.31
N LEU A 148 2.10 -9.13 12.00
CA LEU A 148 1.69 -8.03 11.14
C LEU A 148 0.21 -8.16 10.77
N THR A 149 -0.56 -7.08 10.97
CA THR A 149 -1.95 -6.96 10.53
C THR A 149 -2.03 -6.09 9.28
N LEU A 150 -2.69 -6.56 8.20
CA LEU A 150 -2.99 -5.74 7.03
C LEU A 150 -4.34 -5.05 7.21
N MET A 151 -4.37 -3.73 7.01
CA MET A 151 -5.57 -2.91 7.14
C MET A 151 -5.83 -2.14 5.84
N ILE A 152 -6.82 -2.59 5.04
CA ILE A 152 -7.21 -1.97 3.77
C ILE A 152 -8.25 -0.89 4.07
N THR A 153 -7.90 0.37 3.77
CA THR A 153 -8.69 1.53 4.20
C THR A 153 -8.58 2.71 3.22
N HIS A 154 -8.85 3.90 3.69
CA HIS A 154 -8.93 5.15 2.96
C HIS A 154 -7.85 6.13 3.39
N GLN A 155 -7.52 7.08 2.50
CA GLN A 155 -6.54 8.11 2.79
C GLN A 155 -6.84 8.89 4.08
N VAL A 156 -8.12 9.20 4.35
CA VAL A 156 -8.51 9.99 5.52
C VAL A 156 -8.20 9.28 6.82
N VAL A 157 -8.36 7.94 6.88
CA VAL A 157 -8.01 7.12 8.05
C VAL A 157 -6.50 7.05 8.23
N ILE A 158 -5.76 6.76 7.14
CA ILE A 158 -4.29 6.71 7.20
C ILE A 158 -3.73 8.05 7.65
N ARG A 159 -4.23 9.17 7.08
CA ARG A 159 -3.81 10.51 7.46
C ARG A 159 -4.10 10.83 8.92
N GLU A 160 -5.26 10.44 9.42
CA GLU A 160 -5.63 10.69 10.81
C GLU A 160 -4.71 9.95 11.79
N VAL A 161 -4.35 8.69 11.48
CA VAL A 161 -3.48 7.87 12.33
C VAL A 161 -2.01 8.28 12.23
N THR A 162 -1.52 8.57 11.02
CA THR A 162 -0.08 8.71 10.76
C THR A 162 0.36 10.15 10.49
N GLY A 163 -0.57 11.08 10.29
CA GLY A 163 -0.30 12.43 9.80
C GLY A 163 0.15 12.50 8.32
N LYS A 164 0.21 11.37 7.62
CA LYS A 164 0.81 11.25 6.29
C LYS A 164 -0.25 10.91 5.24
N VAL A 165 0.07 11.25 3.99
CA VAL A 165 -0.81 11.03 2.82
C VAL A 165 -0.17 10.00 1.90
N VAL A 166 -0.96 9.03 1.44
CA VAL A 166 -0.55 8.02 0.46
C VAL A 166 -1.46 8.06 -0.77
N SER A 167 -0.90 7.75 -1.95
CA SER A 167 -1.68 7.57 -3.19
C SER A 167 -2.53 6.29 -3.15
N SER A 168 -3.40 6.07 -4.13
CA SER A 168 -4.12 4.81 -4.28
C SER A 168 -3.15 3.64 -4.41
N GLY A 169 -3.35 2.57 -3.66
CA GLY A 169 -2.41 1.45 -3.54
C GLY A 169 -1.14 1.76 -2.73
N GLY A 170 -1.00 2.98 -2.20
CA GLY A 170 0.10 3.35 -1.31
C GLY A 170 -0.09 2.79 0.10
N MET A 171 1.01 2.61 0.81
CA MET A 171 1.07 1.92 2.08
C MET A 171 1.70 2.77 3.18
N ALA A 172 1.34 2.47 4.42
CA ALA A 172 2.02 2.97 5.61
C ALA A 172 2.34 1.81 6.56
N ALA A 173 3.62 1.55 6.78
CA ALA A 173 4.09 0.74 7.88
C ALA A 173 3.89 1.54 9.18
N PHE A 174 3.24 0.96 10.18
CA PHE A 174 2.86 1.66 11.40
C PHE A 174 3.09 0.78 12.63
N ASN A 175 3.60 1.40 13.68
CA ASN A 175 3.74 0.78 15.00
C ASN A 175 2.67 1.34 15.92
N SER A 176 1.71 0.50 16.33
CA SER A 176 0.55 0.91 17.14
C SER A 176 0.90 1.37 18.56
N LYS A 177 2.09 1.01 19.07
CA LYS A 177 2.56 1.36 20.42
C LYS A 177 3.32 2.67 20.47
N THR A 178 4.12 2.96 19.43
CA THR A 178 4.98 4.15 19.38
C THR A 178 4.38 5.27 18.54
N GLY A 179 3.40 4.98 17.68
CA GLY A 179 2.83 5.91 16.70
C GLY A 179 3.77 6.20 15.53
N GLN A 180 4.95 5.55 15.46
CA GLN A 180 5.88 5.74 14.35
C GLN A 180 5.34 5.14 13.06
N SER A 181 5.60 5.82 11.94
CA SER A 181 5.15 5.35 10.62
C SER A 181 6.10 5.73 9.51
N VAL A 182 6.18 4.89 8.49
CA VAL A 182 6.86 5.15 7.21
C VAL A 182 5.90 4.86 6.07
N ILE A 183 5.77 5.79 5.12
CA ILE A 183 4.95 5.61 3.92
C ILE A 183 5.82 5.18 2.74
N PHE A 184 5.25 4.33 1.89
CA PHE A 184 5.90 3.88 0.66
C PHE A 184 4.87 3.40 -0.35
N GLN A 185 5.33 3.13 -1.56
CA GLN A 185 4.55 2.49 -2.62
C GLN A 185 5.40 1.41 -3.26
N LEU A 186 4.80 0.26 -3.56
CA LEU A 186 5.46 -0.75 -4.37
C LEU A 186 5.51 -0.28 -5.81
N SER A 187 6.64 -0.51 -6.48
CA SER A 187 6.81 -0.18 -7.91
C SER A 187 5.78 -0.98 -8.72
N ASN A 188 5.08 -0.30 -9.61
CA ASN A 188 4.12 -0.92 -10.54
C ASN A 188 4.84 -1.62 -11.68
#